data_1865b96f05e879dbe1ccff24b4ae54a2
#
_entry.id   1865b96f05e879dbe1ccff24b4ae54a2
#
_cell.length_a   1.000
_cell.length_b   1.000
_cell.length_c   1.000
_cell.angle_alpha   90.00
_cell.angle_beta   90.00
_cell.angle_gamma   90.00
#
_symmetry.space_group_name_H-M   'P 1'
#
loop_
_entity.id
_entity.type
_entity.pdbx_description
1 polymer ?
#
loop_
_entity_poly.entity_id
_entity_poly.type
_entity_poly.pdbx_seq_one_letter_code
_entity_poly.pdbx_strand_id
1 'polypeptide(L)'
;MALEGQRVLVTGASGFLGGALARALAAQGAQVRGLVREPSRGGYIAGQPNIELAQGDLADAESLRRAVEGCTVVFHVAAALGGSPDKQHAINVEGTRRLAQIAAEAGVRRLVNVSSVAVYGFRDMPERVTEETPPSPTLYAYSTTKLGAETALREVAAQTGLDYAIIRPGMLYGPRSNPWTVQMFKLSRGWAVPFIGDGHGYAIPIHVDDVCSLTMLLGHHPAASGQVFNCAPDPGVSWREFLGAYAALKGRSRWLGIPPWIVGALAPVIALLAPRGTLFKDFPAVLRGNLRQVTFSTEKARRLLGWQPKMSLAQGIQSCVPYLKEIGLL
;
A
#
# COMPACT_ATOMS: atom_id res chain seq x y z
N MET A 1 -22.50 -5.09 -12.06
CA MET A 1 -21.67 -4.50 -10.95
C MET A 1 -21.23 -3.06 -11.34
N ALA A 2 -20.90 -2.18 -10.39
CA ALA A 2 -20.73 -0.73 -10.69
C ALA A 2 -19.61 -0.36 -11.69
N LEU A 3 -18.62 -1.22 -11.90
CA LEU A 3 -17.54 -1.03 -12.90
C LEU A 3 -17.60 -2.03 -14.05
N GLU A 4 -18.64 -2.85 -14.14
CA GLU A 4 -18.86 -3.84 -15.20
C GLU A 4 -18.95 -3.15 -16.57
N GLY A 5 -18.24 -3.67 -17.56
CA GLY A 5 -18.15 -3.10 -18.91
C GLY A 5 -17.37 -1.78 -19.02
N GLN A 6 -17.00 -1.16 -17.90
CA GLN A 6 -16.22 0.08 -17.93
C GLN A 6 -14.74 -0.21 -18.21
N ARG A 7 -14.11 0.64 -19.03
CA ARG A 7 -12.66 0.61 -19.21
C ARG A 7 -11.99 1.39 -18.09
N VAL A 8 -11.03 0.74 -17.39
CA VAL A 8 -10.30 1.32 -16.27
C VAL A 8 -8.79 1.16 -16.46
N LEU A 9 -8.02 2.15 -16.03
CA LEU A 9 -6.56 2.09 -16.02
C LEU A 9 -6.07 1.69 -14.63
N VAL A 10 -5.15 0.72 -14.57
CA VAL A 10 -4.40 0.39 -13.34
C VAL A 10 -2.91 0.64 -13.60
N THR A 11 -2.31 1.63 -12.95
CA THR A 11 -0.86 1.84 -13.04
C THR A 11 -0.14 0.92 -12.06
N GLY A 12 1.12 0.55 -12.38
CA GLY A 12 1.87 -0.40 -11.55
C GLY A 12 1.28 -1.83 -11.59
N ALA A 13 0.60 -2.18 -12.66
CA ALA A 13 -0.13 -3.43 -12.81
C ALA A 13 0.76 -4.68 -12.75
N SER A 14 2.07 -4.58 -13.06
CA SER A 14 3.04 -5.67 -12.86
C SER A 14 3.46 -5.90 -11.40
N GLY A 15 3.10 -4.98 -10.50
CA GLY A 15 3.42 -5.06 -9.07
C GLY A 15 2.44 -5.90 -8.28
N PHE A 16 2.74 -6.09 -6.98
CA PHE A 16 1.92 -6.89 -6.08
C PHE A 16 0.47 -6.40 -5.98
N LEU A 17 0.26 -5.17 -5.50
CA LEU A 17 -1.09 -4.61 -5.34
C LEU A 17 -1.75 -4.31 -6.69
N GLY A 18 -1.00 -3.70 -7.63
CA GLY A 18 -1.57 -3.35 -8.95
C GLY A 18 -2.05 -4.56 -9.73
N GLY A 19 -1.30 -5.66 -9.69
CA GLY A 19 -1.72 -6.89 -10.34
C GLY A 19 -2.90 -7.59 -9.63
N ALA A 20 -2.95 -7.57 -8.30
CA ALA A 20 -4.09 -8.08 -7.54
C ALA A 20 -5.37 -7.26 -7.86
N LEU A 21 -5.25 -5.93 -7.87
CA LEU A 21 -6.36 -5.04 -8.21
C LEU A 21 -6.84 -5.22 -9.65
N ALA A 22 -5.91 -5.33 -10.61
CA ALA A 22 -6.26 -5.56 -12.02
C ALA A 22 -7.08 -6.85 -12.19
N ARG A 23 -6.67 -7.94 -11.55
CA ARG A 23 -7.41 -9.21 -11.56
C ARG A 23 -8.77 -9.11 -10.87
N ALA A 24 -8.83 -8.42 -9.73
CA ALA A 24 -10.10 -8.24 -9.00
C ALA A 24 -11.11 -7.41 -9.82
N LEU A 25 -10.66 -6.37 -10.50
CA LEU A 25 -11.48 -5.55 -11.40
C LEU A 25 -11.96 -6.36 -12.60
N ALA A 26 -11.06 -7.10 -13.25
CA ALA A 26 -11.40 -7.96 -14.39
C ALA A 26 -12.40 -9.07 -14.02
N ALA A 27 -12.25 -9.67 -12.84
CA ALA A 27 -13.19 -10.64 -12.31
C ALA A 27 -14.60 -10.07 -12.03
N GLN A 28 -14.70 -8.74 -11.84
CA GLN A 28 -15.98 -8.03 -11.73
C GLN A 28 -16.52 -7.51 -13.09
N GLY A 29 -15.91 -7.91 -14.21
CA GLY A 29 -16.36 -7.57 -15.56
C GLY A 29 -15.84 -6.23 -16.08
N ALA A 30 -14.91 -5.55 -15.38
CA ALA A 30 -14.27 -4.35 -15.92
C ALA A 30 -13.28 -4.69 -17.04
N GLN A 31 -13.15 -3.82 -18.04
CA GLN A 31 -12.12 -3.87 -19.07
C GLN A 31 -10.87 -3.16 -18.52
N VAL A 32 -9.88 -3.92 -18.09
CA VAL A 32 -8.71 -3.39 -17.38
C VAL A 32 -7.58 -3.13 -18.35
N ARG A 33 -7.09 -1.91 -18.41
CA ARG A 33 -5.81 -1.57 -19.02
C ARG A 33 -4.75 -1.48 -17.92
N GLY A 34 -3.80 -2.43 -17.94
CA GLY A 34 -2.70 -2.48 -16.99
C GLY A 34 -1.47 -1.76 -17.52
N LEU A 35 -1.10 -0.59 -16.94
CA LEU A 35 0.12 0.11 -17.32
C LEU A 35 1.35 -0.59 -16.77
N VAL A 36 2.25 -1.00 -17.66
CA VAL A 36 3.52 -1.66 -17.34
C VAL A 36 4.66 -1.02 -18.14
N ARG A 37 5.86 -0.92 -17.55
CA ARG A 37 7.02 -0.39 -18.27
C ARG A 37 7.51 -1.33 -19.38
N GLU A 38 7.44 -2.60 -19.10
CA GLU A 38 7.85 -3.68 -20.03
C GLU A 38 6.73 -4.73 -20.06
N PRO A 39 6.03 -4.92 -21.19
CA PRO A 39 4.95 -5.92 -21.30
C PRO A 39 5.40 -7.35 -20.99
N SER A 40 6.65 -7.70 -21.32
CA SER A 40 7.26 -9.00 -20.98
C SER A 40 7.29 -9.26 -19.46
N ARG A 41 7.22 -8.22 -18.64
CA ARG A 41 7.13 -8.28 -17.19
C ARG A 41 5.70 -8.14 -16.68
N GLY A 42 4.70 -8.40 -17.51
CA GLY A 42 3.28 -8.37 -17.13
C GLY A 42 2.94 -9.32 -15.96
N GLY A 43 3.89 -10.20 -15.65
CA GLY A 43 3.78 -11.09 -14.50
C GLY A 43 2.55 -11.99 -14.61
N TYR A 44 1.90 -12.21 -13.50
CA TYR A 44 0.73 -13.10 -13.37
C TYR A 44 -0.59 -12.50 -13.90
N ILE A 45 -0.57 -11.30 -14.48
CA ILE A 45 -1.73 -10.68 -15.13
C ILE A 45 -1.71 -10.80 -16.65
N ALA A 46 -0.58 -11.16 -17.26
CA ALA A 46 -0.47 -11.36 -18.70
C ALA A 46 -1.38 -12.50 -19.16
N GLY A 47 -2.14 -12.26 -20.25
CA GLY A 47 -3.06 -13.26 -20.82
C GLY A 47 -4.33 -13.51 -19.99
N GLN A 48 -4.58 -12.77 -18.92
CA GLN A 48 -5.81 -12.90 -18.17
C GLN A 48 -7.00 -12.28 -18.94
N PRO A 49 -8.19 -12.89 -18.91
CA PRO A 49 -9.38 -12.32 -19.51
C PRO A 49 -9.65 -10.89 -19.00
N ASN A 50 -10.13 -10.03 -19.90
CA ASN A 50 -10.46 -8.63 -19.60
C ASN A 50 -9.27 -7.77 -19.11
N ILE A 51 -8.01 -8.21 -19.30
CA ILE A 51 -6.82 -7.42 -18.98
C ILE A 51 -5.98 -7.22 -20.25
N GLU A 52 -5.86 -5.97 -20.66
CA GLU A 52 -4.94 -5.50 -21.71
C GLU A 52 -3.70 -4.90 -21.05
N LEU A 53 -2.50 -5.27 -21.51
CA LEU A 53 -1.26 -4.63 -21.07
C LEU A 53 -0.94 -3.43 -21.98
N ALA A 54 -0.81 -2.25 -21.37
CA ALA A 54 -0.34 -1.04 -22.05
C ALA A 54 1.09 -0.72 -21.61
N GLN A 55 1.98 -0.52 -22.58
CA GLN A 55 3.34 -0.08 -22.29
C GLN A 55 3.36 1.43 -21.99
N GLY A 56 4.01 1.80 -20.88
CA GLY A 56 4.20 3.21 -20.54
C GLY A 56 4.92 3.42 -19.21
N ASP A 57 5.33 4.67 -18.98
CA ASP A 57 6.02 5.11 -17.78
C ASP A 57 5.40 6.42 -17.26
N LEU A 58 5.39 6.61 -15.94
CA LEU A 58 4.91 7.85 -15.30
C LEU A 58 5.74 9.08 -15.71
N ALA A 59 6.96 8.88 -16.21
CA ALA A 59 7.81 9.95 -16.74
C ALA A 59 7.47 10.34 -18.19
N ASP A 60 6.76 9.49 -18.94
CA ASP A 60 6.43 9.70 -20.35
C ASP A 60 4.95 10.07 -20.55
N ALA A 61 4.71 11.37 -20.81
CA ALA A 61 3.38 11.92 -20.97
C ALA A 61 2.60 11.29 -22.17
N GLU A 62 3.29 11.01 -23.27
CA GLU A 62 2.65 10.41 -24.45
C GLU A 62 2.16 8.98 -24.18
N SER A 63 2.96 8.17 -23.49
CA SER A 63 2.52 6.83 -23.09
C SER A 63 1.35 6.87 -22.13
N LEU A 64 1.30 7.86 -21.22
CA LEU A 64 0.19 8.07 -20.31
C LEU A 64 -1.09 8.49 -21.04
N ARG A 65 -1.01 9.40 -22.03
CA ARG A 65 -2.19 9.80 -22.83
C ARG A 65 -2.81 8.58 -23.52
N ARG A 66 -1.98 7.78 -24.19
CA ARG A 66 -2.47 6.53 -24.83
C ARG A 66 -3.07 5.56 -23.82
N ALA A 67 -2.47 5.45 -22.63
CA ALA A 67 -2.95 4.54 -21.59
C ALA A 67 -4.29 4.99 -20.97
N VAL A 68 -4.50 6.30 -20.80
CA VAL A 68 -5.70 6.88 -20.19
C VAL A 68 -6.87 6.94 -21.17
N GLU A 69 -6.61 6.95 -22.48
CA GLU A 69 -7.61 7.11 -23.53
C GLU A 69 -8.79 6.15 -23.39
N GLY A 70 -10.01 6.69 -23.31
CA GLY A 70 -11.26 5.95 -23.16
C GLY A 70 -11.45 5.29 -21.78
N CYS A 71 -10.60 5.54 -20.81
CA CYS A 71 -10.77 5.05 -19.44
C CYS A 71 -11.73 5.95 -18.65
N THR A 72 -12.66 5.34 -17.91
CA THR A 72 -13.59 6.07 -17.04
C THR A 72 -13.04 6.31 -15.65
N VAL A 73 -12.18 5.40 -15.17
CA VAL A 73 -11.54 5.48 -13.83
C VAL A 73 -10.06 5.12 -13.97
N VAL A 74 -9.22 5.86 -13.26
CA VAL A 74 -7.78 5.57 -13.11
C VAL A 74 -7.50 5.12 -11.67
N PHE A 75 -6.93 3.94 -11.52
CA PHE A 75 -6.40 3.42 -10.25
C PHE A 75 -4.89 3.60 -10.25
N HIS A 76 -4.41 4.60 -9.54
CA HIS A 76 -2.99 4.93 -9.48
C HIS A 76 -2.29 4.19 -8.34
N VAL A 77 -1.70 3.04 -8.67
CA VAL A 77 -1.01 2.15 -7.71
C VAL A 77 0.51 2.25 -7.83
N ALA A 78 1.02 2.67 -9.00
CA ALA A 78 2.46 2.77 -9.25
C ALA A 78 3.15 3.71 -8.27
N ALA A 79 4.25 3.26 -7.69
CA ALA A 79 5.13 4.08 -6.86
C ALA A 79 6.55 3.51 -6.82
N ALA A 80 7.55 4.38 -6.67
CA ALA A 80 8.90 3.99 -6.30
C ALA A 80 8.98 3.80 -4.78
N LEU A 81 9.33 2.59 -4.35
CA LEU A 81 9.48 2.21 -2.93
C LEU A 81 10.91 2.38 -2.43
N GLY A 82 11.85 2.66 -3.32
CA GLY A 82 13.28 2.80 -3.02
C GLY A 82 14.00 3.58 -4.11
N GLY A 83 15.32 3.68 -3.95
CA GLY A 83 16.16 4.57 -4.75
C GLY A 83 16.45 5.89 -4.03
N SER A 84 17.08 6.84 -4.72
CA SER A 84 17.37 8.16 -4.14
C SER A 84 16.05 8.92 -3.85
N PRO A 85 16.05 9.87 -2.90
CA PRO A 85 14.90 10.73 -2.64
C PRO A 85 14.41 11.47 -3.90
N ASP A 86 15.33 11.99 -4.73
CA ASP A 86 14.98 12.69 -5.97
C ASP A 86 14.29 11.78 -6.98
N LYS A 87 14.76 10.53 -7.13
CA LYS A 87 14.11 9.55 -7.99
C LYS A 87 12.71 9.21 -7.48
N GLN A 88 12.54 9.06 -6.17
CA GLN A 88 11.22 8.81 -5.59
C GLN A 88 10.30 10.03 -5.80
N HIS A 89 10.81 11.25 -5.64
CA HIS A 89 10.05 12.47 -5.90
C HIS A 89 9.60 12.56 -7.36
N ALA A 90 10.51 12.37 -8.31
CA ALA A 90 10.21 12.44 -9.73
C ALA A 90 9.11 11.41 -10.16
N ILE A 91 9.13 10.21 -9.58
CA ILE A 91 8.16 9.16 -9.91
C ILE A 91 6.86 9.35 -9.12
N ASN A 92 6.94 9.52 -7.79
CA ASN A 92 5.77 9.49 -6.93
C ASN A 92 5.00 10.83 -6.96
N VAL A 93 5.71 11.96 -6.97
CA VAL A 93 5.06 13.29 -6.93
C VAL A 93 4.78 13.80 -8.34
N GLU A 94 5.84 13.97 -9.15
CA GLU A 94 5.68 14.53 -10.49
C GLU A 94 4.98 13.55 -11.45
N GLY A 95 5.18 12.24 -11.28
CA GLY A 95 4.43 11.21 -12.00
C GLY A 95 2.95 11.23 -11.67
N THR A 96 2.57 11.42 -10.40
CA THR A 96 1.16 11.56 -9.99
C THR A 96 0.55 12.85 -10.54
N ARG A 97 1.27 13.98 -10.45
CA ARG A 97 0.83 15.26 -11.02
C ARG A 97 0.52 15.12 -12.51
N ARG A 98 1.46 14.58 -13.28
CA ARG A 98 1.33 14.36 -14.72
C ARG A 98 0.15 13.46 -15.07
N LEU A 99 0.03 12.33 -14.37
CA LEU A 99 -1.08 11.40 -14.58
C LEU A 99 -2.43 12.05 -14.28
N ALA A 100 -2.53 12.83 -13.21
CA ALA A 100 -3.76 13.52 -12.82
C ALA A 100 -4.15 14.59 -13.87
N GLN A 101 -3.21 15.37 -14.40
CA GLN A 101 -3.45 16.33 -15.47
C GLN A 101 -3.97 15.64 -16.74
N ILE A 102 -3.29 14.57 -17.17
CA ILE A 102 -3.70 13.80 -18.37
C ILE A 102 -5.07 13.16 -18.16
N ALA A 103 -5.34 12.64 -16.95
CA ALA A 103 -6.64 12.07 -16.63
C ALA A 103 -7.77 13.11 -16.69
N ALA A 104 -7.51 14.34 -16.21
CA ALA A 104 -8.46 15.46 -16.32
C ALA A 104 -8.71 15.85 -17.78
N GLU A 105 -7.64 16.01 -18.58
CA GLU A 105 -7.70 16.34 -20.00
C GLU A 105 -8.49 15.29 -20.81
N ALA A 106 -8.35 14.00 -20.43
CA ALA A 106 -9.04 12.89 -21.08
C ALA A 106 -10.48 12.67 -20.59
N GLY A 107 -10.98 13.49 -19.67
CA GLY A 107 -12.33 13.37 -19.13
C GLY A 107 -12.55 12.16 -18.23
N VAL A 108 -11.50 11.67 -17.58
CA VAL A 108 -11.61 10.61 -16.58
C VAL A 108 -12.52 11.05 -15.45
N ARG A 109 -13.52 10.23 -15.12
CA ARG A 109 -14.50 10.56 -14.09
C ARG A 109 -13.87 10.63 -12.70
N ARG A 110 -12.93 9.71 -12.37
CA ARG A 110 -12.28 9.68 -11.07
C ARG A 110 -10.89 9.05 -11.12
N LEU A 111 -9.95 9.65 -10.38
CA LEU A 111 -8.64 9.08 -10.09
C LEU A 111 -8.57 8.60 -8.64
N VAL A 112 -8.37 7.30 -8.43
CA VAL A 112 -8.15 6.70 -7.10
C VAL A 112 -6.65 6.56 -6.89
N ASN A 113 -6.10 7.30 -5.92
CA ASN A 113 -4.67 7.25 -5.61
C ASN A 113 -4.40 6.35 -4.41
N VAL A 114 -3.50 5.38 -4.59
CA VAL A 114 -3.01 4.55 -3.49
C VAL A 114 -1.83 5.24 -2.82
N SER A 115 -2.09 5.80 -1.64
CA SER A 115 -1.12 6.39 -0.72
C SER A 115 -0.60 5.33 0.29
N SER A 116 -0.38 5.71 1.55
CA SER A 116 0.04 4.82 2.63
C SER A 116 -0.22 5.48 3.99
N VAL A 117 -0.46 4.70 5.04
CA VAL A 117 -0.44 5.23 6.42
C VAL A 117 0.93 5.81 6.82
N ALA A 118 1.99 5.51 6.08
CA ALA A 118 3.31 6.10 6.30
C ALA A 118 3.32 7.64 6.19
N VAL A 119 2.32 8.25 5.52
CA VAL A 119 2.19 9.72 5.41
C VAL A 119 1.99 10.39 6.77
N TYR A 120 1.46 9.67 7.77
CA TYR A 120 1.34 10.19 9.12
C TYR A 120 2.68 10.32 9.85
N GLY A 121 3.76 9.77 9.29
CA GLY A 121 5.08 9.74 9.93
C GLY A 121 5.15 8.70 11.06
N PHE A 122 6.16 8.85 11.93
CA PHE A 122 6.44 7.87 13.00
C PHE A 122 6.60 8.54 14.37
N ARG A 123 6.55 9.88 14.44
CA ARG A 123 6.73 10.65 15.65
C ARG A 123 5.38 11.10 16.19
N ASP A 124 5.23 11.08 17.50
CA ASP A 124 4.13 11.70 18.23
C ASP A 124 2.72 11.33 17.72
N MET A 125 2.58 10.13 17.12
CA MET A 125 1.29 9.65 16.68
C MET A 125 0.36 9.46 17.89
N PRO A 126 -0.93 9.87 17.80
CA PRO A 126 -1.92 9.53 18.79
C PRO A 126 -2.14 8.02 18.87
N GLU A 127 -2.76 7.52 19.94
CA GLU A 127 -3.11 6.09 20.05
C GLU A 127 -4.12 5.66 18.97
N ARG A 128 -4.98 6.58 18.55
CA ARG A 128 -5.92 6.38 17.44
C ARG A 128 -5.69 7.43 16.35
N VAL A 129 -5.20 6.98 15.21
CA VAL A 129 -4.94 7.79 14.02
C VAL A 129 -6.19 7.76 13.13
N THR A 130 -6.71 8.93 12.78
CA THR A 130 -7.81 9.12 11.82
C THR A 130 -7.30 9.81 10.55
N GLU A 131 -8.16 9.97 9.56
CA GLU A 131 -7.81 10.68 8.32
C GLU A 131 -7.57 12.19 8.54
N GLU A 132 -8.07 12.75 9.64
CA GLU A 132 -7.88 14.13 10.09
C GLU A 132 -6.57 14.33 10.86
N THR A 133 -5.92 13.24 11.30
CA THR A 133 -4.62 13.33 11.99
C THR A 133 -3.58 13.97 11.06
N PRO A 134 -2.94 15.09 11.46
CA PRO A 134 -1.96 15.76 10.63
C PRO A 134 -0.72 14.88 10.42
N PRO A 135 -0.08 14.96 9.22
CA PRO A 135 1.18 14.30 8.96
C PRO A 135 2.28 14.81 9.89
N SER A 136 3.10 13.90 10.42
CA SER A 136 4.29 14.22 11.22
C SER A 136 5.55 14.26 10.34
N PRO A 137 6.50 15.17 10.56
CA PRO A 137 7.74 15.23 9.82
C PRO A 137 8.53 13.92 9.89
N THR A 138 9.10 13.50 8.75
CA THR A 138 9.89 12.27 8.62
C THR A 138 11.03 12.46 7.62
N LEU A 139 12.13 11.75 7.82
CA LEU A 139 13.27 11.68 6.89
C LEU A 139 13.12 10.52 5.89
N TYR A 140 12.08 9.73 6.02
CA TYR A 140 11.81 8.60 5.12
C TYR A 140 11.20 9.10 3.81
N ALA A 141 11.98 9.03 2.73
CA ALA A 141 11.61 9.56 1.41
C ALA A 141 10.30 8.99 0.86
N TYR A 142 10.00 7.71 1.12
CA TYR A 142 8.74 7.11 0.70
C TYR A 142 7.54 7.81 1.35
N SER A 143 7.61 8.08 2.67
CA SER A 143 6.55 8.77 3.40
C SER A 143 6.34 10.19 2.86
N THR A 144 7.41 10.96 2.71
CA THR A 144 7.34 12.35 2.21
C THR A 144 6.85 12.41 0.78
N THR A 145 7.28 11.50 -0.09
CA THR A 145 6.84 11.48 -1.49
C THR A 145 5.42 10.96 -1.68
N LYS A 146 4.93 10.06 -0.81
CA LYS A 146 3.50 9.68 -0.81
C LYS A 146 2.61 10.85 -0.38
N LEU A 147 3.02 11.60 0.64
CA LEU A 147 2.31 12.83 1.03
C LEU A 147 2.34 13.88 -0.09
N GLY A 148 3.52 14.08 -0.71
CA GLY A 148 3.68 14.98 -1.86
C GLY A 148 2.79 14.58 -3.05
N ALA A 149 2.61 13.29 -3.31
CA ALA A 149 1.70 12.77 -4.33
C ALA A 149 0.22 13.10 -4.02
N GLU A 150 -0.20 12.98 -2.75
CA GLU A 150 -1.55 13.40 -2.35
C GLU A 150 -1.76 14.90 -2.54
N THR A 151 -0.75 15.72 -2.21
CA THR A 151 -0.79 17.17 -2.40
C THR A 151 -0.88 17.52 -3.88
N ALA A 152 -0.01 16.93 -4.72
CA ALA A 152 -0.01 17.15 -6.16
C ALA A 152 -1.35 16.79 -6.82
N LEU A 153 -1.97 15.67 -6.39
CA LEU A 153 -3.29 15.28 -6.87
C LEU A 153 -4.36 16.30 -6.49
N ARG A 154 -4.37 16.78 -5.24
CA ARG A 154 -5.35 17.79 -4.78
C ARG A 154 -5.19 19.12 -5.50
N GLU A 155 -3.95 19.54 -5.77
CA GLU A 155 -3.67 20.75 -6.53
C GLU A 155 -4.22 20.68 -7.97
N VAL A 156 -3.98 19.56 -8.67
CA VAL A 156 -4.52 19.33 -10.00
C VAL A 156 -6.05 19.25 -9.96
N ALA A 157 -6.62 18.52 -9.02
CA ALA A 157 -8.07 18.41 -8.87
C ALA A 157 -8.74 19.76 -8.63
N ALA A 158 -8.14 20.64 -7.82
CA ALA A 158 -8.64 21.99 -7.58
C ALA A 158 -8.62 22.87 -8.84
N GLN A 159 -7.63 22.66 -9.72
CA GLN A 159 -7.49 23.45 -10.97
C GLN A 159 -8.36 22.93 -12.10
N THR A 160 -8.63 21.62 -12.15
CA THR A 160 -9.26 20.97 -13.31
C THR A 160 -10.67 20.45 -13.05
N GLY A 161 -11.07 20.34 -11.79
CA GLY A 161 -12.33 19.68 -11.41
C GLY A 161 -12.26 18.15 -11.44
N LEU A 162 -11.09 17.53 -11.62
CA LEU A 162 -10.93 16.07 -11.59
C LEU A 162 -11.40 15.52 -10.25
N ASP A 163 -12.37 14.61 -10.27
CA ASP A 163 -12.77 13.91 -9.06
C ASP A 163 -11.68 12.89 -8.63
N TYR A 164 -11.46 12.78 -7.32
CA TYR A 164 -10.46 11.87 -6.79
C TYR A 164 -10.91 11.21 -5.49
N ALA A 165 -10.26 10.09 -5.17
CA ALA A 165 -10.28 9.49 -3.85
C ALA A 165 -8.88 8.98 -3.49
N ILE A 166 -8.55 8.96 -2.21
CA ILE A 166 -7.25 8.51 -1.72
C ILE A 166 -7.46 7.38 -0.71
N ILE A 167 -6.70 6.30 -0.87
CA ILE A 167 -6.63 5.23 0.11
C ILE A 167 -5.24 5.22 0.76
N ARG A 168 -5.18 5.07 2.09
CA ARG A 168 -3.96 4.95 2.89
C ARG A 168 -3.86 3.55 3.52
N PRO A 169 -3.32 2.57 2.79
CA PRO A 169 -3.17 1.22 3.33
C PRO A 169 -2.08 1.12 4.39
N GLY A 170 -2.25 0.16 5.33
CA GLY A 170 -1.25 -0.28 6.26
C GLY A 170 -0.18 -1.17 5.61
N MET A 171 0.35 -2.14 6.36
CA MET A 171 1.34 -3.11 5.90
C MET A 171 0.66 -4.18 5.02
N LEU A 172 0.73 -4.01 3.69
CA LEU A 172 0.08 -4.89 2.74
C LEU A 172 0.71 -6.28 2.72
N TYR A 173 0.01 -7.29 3.21
CA TYR A 173 0.40 -8.69 3.09
C TYR A 173 -0.56 -9.48 2.19
N GLY A 174 -0.15 -10.68 1.80
CA GLY A 174 -0.89 -11.55 0.91
C GLY A 174 0.06 -12.30 -0.03
N PRO A 175 -0.44 -13.20 -0.89
CA PRO A 175 0.37 -13.88 -1.90
C PRO A 175 1.16 -12.88 -2.74
N ARG A 176 2.48 -13.08 -2.93
CA ARG A 176 3.43 -12.21 -3.67
C ARG A 176 3.90 -10.94 -2.95
N SER A 177 3.45 -10.65 -1.73
CA SER A 177 4.04 -9.57 -0.94
C SER A 177 5.44 -9.95 -0.46
N ASN A 178 6.48 -9.27 -0.97
CA ASN A 178 7.83 -9.53 -0.49
C ASN A 178 8.05 -9.04 0.95
N PRO A 179 7.76 -7.76 1.32
CA PRO A 179 8.10 -7.28 2.66
C PRO A 179 7.26 -7.92 3.77
N TRP A 180 5.96 -8.06 3.58
CA TRP A 180 5.03 -8.41 4.65
C TRP A 180 4.50 -9.86 4.60
N THR A 181 4.93 -10.65 3.59
CA THR A 181 4.69 -12.10 3.54
C THR A 181 6.01 -12.85 3.51
N VAL A 182 6.81 -12.68 2.46
CA VAL A 182 8.04 -13.46 2.28
C VAL A 182 9.05 -13.19 3.40
N GLN A 183 9.32 -11.90 3.71
CA GLN A 183 10.30 -11.56 4.74
C GLN A 183 9.80 -11.89 6.15
N MET A 184 8.50 -11.68 6.43
CA MET A 184 7.91 -12.04 7.72
C MET A 184 7.90 -13.56 7.93
N PHE A 185 7.59 -14.34 6.90
CA PHE A 185 7.71 -15.79 6.97
C PHE A 185 9.16 -16.23 7.17
N LYS A 186 10.14 -15.65 6.45
CA LYS A 186 11.57 -15.95 6.65
C LYS A 186 12.02 -15.63 8.07
N LEU A 187 11.58 -14.52 8.64
CA LEU A 187 11.87 -14.09 9.99
C LEU A 187 11.28 -15.09 11.02
N SER A 188 10.07 -15.58 10.77
CA SER A 188 9.35 -16.45 11.69
C SER A 188 9.74 -17.93 11.60
N ARG A 189 10.46 -18.37 10.56
CA ARG A 189 10.87 -19.79 10.39
C ARG A 189 12.16 -20.18 11.11
N GLY A 190 12.87 -19.23 11.74
CA GLY A 190 14.11 -19.47 12.46
C GLY A 190 13.92 -20.34 13.71
N TRP A 191 14.99 -20.56 14.48
CA TRP A 191 14.96 -21.29 15.75
C TRP A 191 14.01 -20.66 16.77
N ALA A 192 13.97 -19.33 16.80
CA ALA A 192 12.99 -18.54 17.55
C ALA A 192 12.51 -17.35 16.70
N VAL A 193 11.30 -16.87 16.98
CA VAL A 193 10.71 -15.70 16.34
C VAL A 193 11.16 -14.45 17.10
N PRO A 194 11.96 -13.55 16.49
CA PRO A 194 12.44 -12.36 17.17
C PRO A 194 11.37 -11.25 17.13
N PHE A 195 11.26 -10.50 18.22
CA PHE A 195 10.51 -9.25 18.30
C PHE A 195 11.11 -8.32 19.34
N ILE A 196 10.75 -7.04 19.31
CA ILE A 196 11.23 -6.04 20.25
C ILE A 196 10.28 -6.00 21.46
N GLY A 197 10.85 -6.07 22.66
CA GLY A 197 10.07 -6.11 23.89
C GLY A 197 9.30 -7.41 24.06
N ASP A 198 8.05 -7.30 24.38
CA ASP A 198 7.09 -8.41 24.54
C ASP A 198 6.30 -8.73 23.25
N GLY A 199 6.47 -7.89 22.21
CA GLY A 199 5.76 -8.00 20.95
C GLY A 199 4.29 -7.55 20.98
N HIS A 200 3.84 -6.89 22.03
CA HIS A 200 2.45 -6.42 22.17
C HIS A 200 2.16 -5.06 21.47
N GLY A 201 3.20 -4.34 21.02
CA GLY A 201 2.99 -3.19 20.14
C GLY A 201 2.28 -3.61 18.85
N TYR A 202 1.52 -2.70 18.25
CA TYR A 202 0.73 -3.04 17.07
C TYR A 202 1.55 -2.98 15.78
N ALA A 203 1.42 -4.03 14.99
CA ALA A 203 1.58 -4.03 13.55
C ALA A 203 0.26 -3.57 12.91
N ILE A 204 0.29 -3.24 11.64
CA ILE A 204 -0.90 -2.80 10.88
C ILE A 204 -1.06 -3.65 9.60
N PRO A 205 -1.07 -5.01 9.70
CA PRO A 205 -1.16 -5.87 8.53
C PRO A 205 -2.57 -5.82 7.94
N ILE A 206 -2.66 -5.46 6.66
CA ILE A 206 -3.92 -5.50 5.91
C ILE A 206 -3.77 -6.43 4.71
N HIS A 207 -4.76 -7.32 4.49
CA HIS A 207 -4.72 -8.24 3.37
C HIS A 207 -4.95 -7.53 2.04
N VAL A 208 -4.27 -7.97 1.00
CA VAL A 208 -4.35 -7.36 -0.33
C VAL A 208 -5.77 -7.33 -0.89
N ASP A 209 -6.58 -8.37 -0.62
CA ASP A 209 -7.97 -8.43 -1.10
C ASP A 209 -8.87 -7.39 -0.43
N ASP A 210 -8.64 -7.09 0.85
CA ASP A 210 -9.35 -6.00 1.54
C ASP A 210 -8.98 -4.63 0.96
N VAL A 211 -7.69 -4.42 0.66
CA VAL A 211 -7.23 -3.19 -0.01
C VAL A 211 -7.83 -3.08 -1.41
N CYS A 212 -7.85 -4.17 -2.19
CA CYS A 212 -8.50 -4.19 -3.50
C CYS A 212 -9.99 -3.86 -3.39
N SER A 213 -10.71 -4.46 -2.43
CA SER A 213 -12.13 -4.24 -2.25
C SER A 213 -12.48 -2.78 -1.94
N LEU A 214 -11.72 -2.13 -1.03
CA LEU A 214 -11.89 -0.70 -0.75
C LEU A 214 -11.50 0.14 -1.96
N THR A 215 -10.38 -0.14 -2.60
CA THR A 215 -9.89 0.63 -3.76
C THR A 215 -10.91 0.60 -4.91
N MET A 216 -11.52 -0.55 -5.20
CA MET A 216 -12.58 -0.68 -6.20
C MET A 216 -13.82 0.13 -5.81
N LEU A 217 -14.23 0.08 -4.55
CA LEU A 217 -15.37 0.84 -4.03
C LEU A 217 -15.14 2.35 -4.18
N LEU A 218 -13.92 2.83 -3.88
CA LEU A 218 -13.54 4.24 -4.08
C LEU A 218 -13.65 4.69 -5.53
N GLY A 219 -13.47 3.80 -6.49
CA GLY A 219 -13.58 4.10 -7.93
C GLY A 219 -14.99 4.50 -8.38
N HIS A 220 -16.04 4.18 -7.63
CA HIS A 220 -17.41 4.42 -8.06
C HIS A 220 -18.37 4.96 -6.99
N HIS A 221 -18.09 4.78 -5.71
CA HIS A 221 -19.02 5.19 -4.66
C HIS A 221 -19.10 6.72 -4.56
N PRO A 222 -20.30 7.33 -4.57
CA PRO A 222 -20.45 8.80 -4.57
C PRO A 222 -19.80 9.47 -3.36
N ALA A 223 -19.95 8.89 -2.16
CA ALA A 223 -19.38 9.44 -0.92
C ALA A 223 -17.84 9.35 -0.84
N ALA A 224 -17.17 8.76 -1.84
CA ALA A 224 -15.72 8.72 -1.91
C ALA A 224 -15.11 9.96 -2.59
N SER A 225 -15.93 10.78 -3.26
CA SER A 225 -15.50 11.99 -3.98
C SER A 225 -14.75 12.96 -3.06
N GLY A 226 -13.51 13.32 -3.43
CA GLY A 226 -12.64 14.22 -2.69
C GLY A 226 -12.14 13.70 -1.34
N GLN A 227 -12.39 12.43 -1.00
CA GLN A 227 -12.13 11.87 0.32
C GLN A 227 -10.84 11.06 0.41
N VAL A 228 -10.35 10.97 1.65
CA VAL A 228 -9.24 10.08 2.05
C VAL A 228 -9.77 9.02 2.98
N PHE A 229 -9.27 7.78 2.86
CA PHE A 229 -9.66 6.66 3.71
C PHE A 229 -8.45 5.86 4.18
N ASN A 230 -8.37 5.61 5.47
CA ASN A 230 -7.45 4.64 6.03
C ASN A 230 -7.92 3.22 5.69
N CYS A 231 -6.96 2.31 5.46
CA CYS A 231 -7.21 0.91 5.18
C CYS A 231 -6.25 0.06 6.02
N ALA A 232 -6.67 -0.31 7.22
CA ALA A 232 -5.87 -1.00 8.21
C ALA A 232 -6.75 -1.91 9.07
N PRO A 233 -6.20 -2.86 9.85
CA PRO A 233 -6.98 -3.56 10.86
C PRO A 233 -7.40 -2.58 11.97
N ASP A 234 -8.66 -2.65 12.40
CA ASP A 234 -9.21 -1.87 13.52
C ASP A 234 -10.15 -2.77 14.33
N PRO A 235 -9.76 -3.24 15.51
CA PRO A 235 -8.52 -2.89 16.24
C PRO A 235 -7.25 -3.41 15.58
N GLY A 236 -6.09 -2.87 16.01
CA GLY A 236 -4.78 -3.29 15.54
C GLY A 236 -4.44 -4.74 15.91
N VAL A 237 -3.44 -5.29 15.26
CA VAL A 237 -2.88 -6.64 15.47
C VAL A 237 -1.49 -6.50 16.08
N SER A 238 -1.17 -7.20 17.15
CA SER A 238 0.17 -7.15 17.75
C SER A 238 1.22 -7.78 16.83
N TRP A 239 2.48 -7.35 16.98
CA TRP A 239 3.59 -7.98 16.28
C TRP A 239 3.70 -9.47 16.60
N ARG A 240 3.37 -9.85 17.85
CA ARG A 240 3.36 -11.24 18.28
C ARG A 240 2.31 -12.08 17.56
N GLU A 241 1.10 -11.55 17.37
CA GLU A 241 0.05 -12.22 16.62
C GLU A 241 0.43 -12.32 15.14
N PHE A 242 0.93 -11.23 14.54
CA PHE A 242 1.25 -11.20 13.11
C PHE A 242 2.40 -12.18 12.76
N LEU A 243 3.51 -12.12 13.49
CA LEU A 243 4.64 -13.06 13.29
C LEU A 243 4.28 -14.48 13.74
N GLY A 244 3.47 -14.62 14.79
CA GLY A 244 2.97 -15.89 15.28
C GLY A 244 2.12 -16.65 14.27
N ALA A 245 1.30 -15.94 13.51
CA ALA A 245 0.51 -16.55 12.46
C ALA A 245 1.38 -17.17 11.34
N TYR A 246 2.50 -16.52 10.98
CA TYR A 246 3.49 -17.12 10.07
C TYR A 246 4.26 -18.28 10.71
N ALA A 247 4.67 -18.15 11.99
CA ALA A 247 5.40 -19.19 12.70
C ALA A 247 4.58 -20.48 12.83
N ALA A 248 3.27 -20.37 13.04
CA ALA A 248 2.36 -21.49 13.13
C ALA A 248 2.35 -22.36 11.86
N LEU A 249 2.62 -21.80 10.66
CA LEU A 249 2.73 -22.57 9.41
C LEU A 249 3.86 -23.62 9.46
N LYS A 250 4.83 -23.48 10.37
CA LYS A 250 5.95 -24.41 10.59
C LYS A 250 5.90 -25.07 11.97
N GLY A 251 4.81 -24.95 12.71
CA GLY A 251 4.70 -25.48 14.07
C GLY A 251 5.69 -24.84 15.05
N ARG A 252 6.11 -23.59 14.83
CA ARG A 252 7.06 -22.88 15.67
C ARG A 252 6.34 -22.15 16.81
N SER A 253 6.88 -22.24 18.02
CA SER A 253 6.31 -21.61 19.22
C SER A 253 7.35 -20.92 20.12
N ARG A 254 8.61 -20.90 19.70
CA ARG A 254 9.68 -20.25 20.48
C ARG A 254 9.77 -18.78 20.12
N TRP A 255 9.88 -17.93 21.14
CA TRP A 255 9.92 -16.48 21.03
C TRP A 255 11.23 -15.95 21.57
N LEU A 256 11.79 -14.94 20.91
CA LEU A 256 12.98 -14.22 21.36
C LEU A 256 12.64 -12.74 21.48
N GLY A 257 12.30 -12.31 22.70
CA GLY A 257 12.11 -10.88 23.01
C GLY A 257 13.46 -10.17 23.13
N ILE A 258 13.72 -9.20 22.24
CA ILE A 258 14.92 -8.36 22.31
C ILE A 258 14.59 -7.18 23.21
N PRO A 259 15.30 -6.99 24.34
CA PRO A 259 15.02 -5.88 25.24
C PRO A 259 15.03 -4.53 24.50
N PRO A 260 14.00 -3.66 24.67
CA PRO A 260 13.90 -2.38 23.96
C PRO A 260 15.09 -1.46 24.18
N TRP A 261 15.73 -1.53 25.35
CA TRP A 261 16.90 -0.69 25.66
C TRP A 261 18.13 -1.06 24.80
N ILE A 262 18.31 -2.33 24.44
CA ILE A 262 19.40 -2.76 23.54
C ILE A 262 19.20 -2.13 22.16
N VAL A 263 17.98 -2.29 21.62
CA VAL A 263 17.66 -1.72 20.31
C VAL A 263 17.69 -0.18 20.36
N GLY A 264 17.22 0.39 21.47
CA GLY A 264 17.22 1.84 21.71
C GLY A 264 18.63 2.44 21.77
N ALA A 265 19.60 1.73 22.39
CA ALA A 265 20.99 2.16 22.42
C ALA A 265 21.65 2.15 21.02
N LEU A 266 21.27 1.20 20.16
CA LEU A 266 21.78 1.08 18.79
C LEU A 266 21.06 1.99 17.78
N ALA A 267 19.81 2.36 18.07
CA ALA A 267 18.96 3.10 17.14
C ALA A 267 19.57 4.43 16.63
N PRO A 268 20.21 5.28 17.45
CA PRO A 268 20.87 6.50 16.97
C PRO A 268 22.04 6.21 16.03
N VAL A 269 22.83 5.16 16.30
CA VAL A 269 23.95 4.75 15.46
C VAL A 269 23.45 4.23 14.11
N ILE A 270 22.40 3.39 14.13
CA ILE A 270 21.72 2.91 12.92
C ILE A 270 21.22 4.10 12.11
N ALA A 271 20.55 5.07 12.73
CA ALA A 271 20.05 6.26 12.05
C ALA A 271 21.17 7.13 11.49
N LEU A 272 22.29 7.25 12.18
CA LEU A 272 23.46 8.02 11.73
C LEU A 272 24.05 7.40 10.46
N LEU A 273 24.28 6.10 10.44
CA LEU A 273 24.93 5.37 9.36
C LEU A 273 23.96 5.05 8.19
N ALA A 274 22.67 5.13 8.39
CA ALA A 274 21.68 4.79 7.37
C ALA A 274 21.77 5.72 6.15
N PRO A 275 21.55 5.21 4.92
CA PRO A 275 21.44 6.04 3.74
C PRO A 275 20.28 7.06 3.85
N ARG A 276 20.48 8.24 3.23
CA ARG A 276 19.43 9.29 3.19
C ARG A 276 18.14 8.77 2.55
N GLY A 277 17.00 9.18 3.10
CA GLY A 277 15.69 8.82 2.58
C GLY A 277 15.21 7.40 2.91
N THR A 278 15.99 6.60 3.65
CA THR A 278 15.55 5.28 4.12
C THR A 278 14.80 5.37 5.44
N LEU A 279 13.95 4.37 5.72
CA LEU A 279 13.22 4.23 7.00
C LEU A 279 14.17 4.21 8.20
N PHE A 280 15.38 3.71 8.03
CA PHE A 280 16.38 3.64 9.08
C PHE A 280 16.87 5.01 9.57
N LYS A 281 16.69 6.10 8.81
CA LYS A 281 16.94 7.46 9.29
C LYS A 281 15.98 7.89 10.40
N ASP A 282 14.78 7.35 10.41
CA ASP A 282 13.76 7.56 11.45
C ASP A 282 13.68 6.39 12.45
N PHE A 283 14.68 5.51 12.46
CA PHE A 283 14.63 4.27 13.24
C PHE A 283 14.32 4.46 14.73
N PRO A 284 14.84 5.49 15.44
CA PRO A 284 14.44 5.75 16.83
C PRO A 284 12.93 6.04 17.00
N ALA A 285 12.31 6.71 16.03
CA ALA A 285 10.87 6.98 16.05
C ALA A 285 10.05 5.73 15.68
N VAL A 286 10.51 5.00 14.66
CA VAL A 286 9.92 3.71 14.24
C VAL A 286 9.94 2.70 15.39
N LEU A 287 11.05 2.62 16.11
CA LEU A 287 11.20 1.74 17.28
C LEU A 287 10.14 2.08 18.36
N ARG A 288 10.01 3.37 18.70
CA ARG A 288 8.99 3.81 19.68
C ARG A 288 7.57 3.51 19.19
N GLY A 289 7.29 3.71 17.90
CA GLY A 289 6.00 3.37 17.30
C GLY A 289 5.68 1.87 17.42
N ASN A 290 6.67 1.02 17.13
CA ASN A 290 6.51 -0.44 17.19
C ASN A 290 6.28 -1.01 18.60
N LEU A 291 6.62 -0.25 19.65
CA LEU A 291 6.37 -0.62 21.03
C LEU A 291 5.00 -0.13 21.55
N ARG A 292 4.27 0.67 20.77
CA ARG A 292 2.98 1.23 21.14
C ARG A 292 1.83 0.51 20.45
N GLN A 293 0.65 0.60 21.05
CA GLN A 293 -0.60 0.09 20.48
C GLN A 293 -1.31 1.22 19.70
N VAL A 294 -0.70 1.66 18.61
CA VAL A 294 -1.28 2.69 17.74
C VAL A 294 -2.25 2.02 16.75
N THR A 295 -3.49 2.47 16.74
CA THR A 295 -4.53 1.99 15.80
C THR A 295 -4.77 3.01 14.69
N PHE A 296 -5.13 2.53 13.51
CA PHE A 296 -5.53 3.36 12.37
C PHE A 296 -7.01 3.15 12.12
N SER A 297 -7.82 4.14 12.43
CA SER A 297 -9.27 4.03 12.34
C SER A 297 -9.76 3.83 10.91
N THR A 298 -10.66 2.87 10.73
CA THR A 298 -11.41 2.65 9.49
C THR A 298 -12.89 3.05 9.62
N GLU A 299 -13.23 3.74 10.71
CA GLU A 299 -14.60 4.19 11.03
C GLU A 299 -15.21 5.03 9.89
N LYS A 300 -14.41 5.90 9.25
CA LYS A 300 -14.87 6.70 8.11
C LYS A 300 -15.30 5.83 6.94
N ALA A 301 -14.51 4.82 6.58
CA ALA A 301 -14.86 3.90 5.51
C ALA A 301 -16.13 3.09 5.86
N ARG A 302 -16.25 2.65 7.11
CA ARG A 302 -17.45 1.96 7.59
C ARG A 302 -18.69 2.84 7.50
N ARG A 303 -18.62 4.05 8.01
CA ARG A 303 -19.75 4.99 8.09
C ARG A 303 -20.20 5.50 6.72
N LEU A 304 -19.25 5.87 5.85
CA LEU A 304 -19.58 6.52 4.56
C LEU A 304 -19.79 5.52 3.42
N LEU A 305 -19.11 4.37 3.47
CA LEU A 305 -19.07 3.43 2.35
C LEU A 305 -19.65 2.04 2.72
N GLY A 306 -19.98 1.80 4.00
CA GLY A 306 -20.37 0.48 4.49
C GLY A 306 -19.23 -0.55 4.41
N TRP A 307 -17.98 -0.11 4.31
CA TRP A 307 -16.83 -0.98 4.13
C TRP A 307 -16.09 -1.24 5.44
N GLN A 308 -15.67 -2.48 5.62
CA GLN A 308 -14.73 -2.91 6.66
C GLN A 308 -13.88 -4.08 6.15
N PRO A 309 -12.66 -4.29 6.71
CA PRO A 309 -11.87 -5.47 6.38
C PRO A 309 -12.65 -6.76 6.67
N LYS A 310 -12.57 -7.72 5.75
CA LYS A 310 -13.26 -9.02 5.88
C LYS A 310 -12.31 -10.17 6.12
N MET A 311 -11.05 -10.01 5.75
CA MET A 311 -10.04 -11.07 5.86
C MET A 311 -9.48 -11.11 7.28
N SER A 312 -9.77 -12.18 8.02
CA SER A 312 -9.09 -12.41 9.30
C SER A 312 -7.61 -12.70 9.08
N LEU A 313 -6.77 -12.42 10.09
CA LEU A 313 -5.34 -12.68 10.01
C LEU A 313 -5.05 -14.13 9.66
N ALA A 314 -5.75 -15.08 10.28
CA ALA A 314 -5.57 -16.51 10.04
C ALA A 314 -5.90 -16.90 8.58
N GLN A 315 -7.03 -16.43 8.06
CA GLN A 315 -7.41 -16.66 6.65
C GLN A 315 -6.39 -16.04 5.68
N GLY A 316 -5.97 -14.80 5.94
CA GLY A 316 -5.03 -14.08 5.09
C GLY A 316 -3.64 -14.74 5.08
N ILE A 317 -3.15 -15.23 6.22
CA ILE A 317 -1.89 -16.00 6.28
C ILE A 317 -2.04 -17.33 5.56
N GLN A 318 -3.16 -18.03 5.73
CA GLN A 318 -3.43 -19.29 5.03
C GLN A 318 -3.49 -19.10 3.50
N SER A 319 -4.02 -17.98 3.00
CA SER A 319 -4.03 -17.67 1.57
C SER A 319 -2.63 -17.52 0.96
N CYS A 320 -1.61 -17.22 1.79
CA CYS A 320 -0.21 -17.12 1.34
C CYS A 320 0.46 -18.48 1.13
N VAL A 321 -0.09 -19.56 1.68
CA VAL A 321 0.54 -20.91 1.67
C VAL A 321 0.83 -21.41 0.25
N PRO A 322 -0.10 -21.35 -0.73
CA PRO A 322 0.20 -21.80 -2.09
C PRO A 322 1.41 -21.08 -2.68
N TYR A 323 1.46 -19.75 -2.52
CA TYR A 323 2.58 -18.95 -3.03
C TYR A 323 3.90 -19.25 -2.31
N LEU A 324 3.89 -19.43 -0.99
CA LEU A 324 5.09 -19.79 -0.23
C LEU A 324 5.64 -21.17 -0.65
N LYS A 325 4.77 -22.12 -1.03
CA LYS A 325 5.16 -23.40 -1.63
C LYS A 325 5.71 -23.23 -3.05
N GLU A 326 5.04 -22.43 -3.90
CA GLU A 326 5.48 -22.12 -5.27
C GLU A 326 6.93 -21.61 -5.31
N ILE A 327 7.33 -20.79 -4.33
CA ILE A 327 8.68 -20.22 -4.25
C ILE A 327 9.65 -21.02 -3.36
N GLY A 328 9.28 -22.23 -2.95
CA GLY A 328 10.14 -23.16 -2.19
C GLY A 328 10.46 -22.74 -0.76
N LEU A 329 9.61 -21.96 -0.12
CA LEU A 329 9.82 -21.54 1.27
C LEU A 329 9.08 -22.40 2.28
N LEU A 330 8.00 -23.08 1.87
CA LEU A 330 7.17 -23.91 2.72
C LEU A 330 7.18 -25.39 2.28
#